data_22a4f61245bc19181c29b50471179ba4
#
_entry.id   22a4f61245bc19181c29b50471179ba4
#
_cell.length_a   1.000
_cell.length_b   1.000
_cell.length_c   1.000
_cell.angle_alpha   90.00
_cell.angle_beta   90.00
_cell.angle_gamma   90.00
#
_symmetry.space_group_name_H-M   'P 1'
#
loop_
_entity.id
_entity.type
_entity.pdbx_description
1 polymer ?
#
loop_
_entity_poly.entity_id
_entity_poly.type
_entity_poly.pdbx_seq_one_letter_code
_entity_poly.pdbx_strand_id
1 'polypeptide(L)'
;MAPVVELVAARKRFGNVEAVRGVDLTIEPGEVVAMLGPNGAGKTTSISLMLGLRQPTSGVARLFGLPPDDRRARSRCGVMLQESGVTAVLTVAEIVDLFRGYYPAPLPTERVLALAGLTDKAGIFTGRLSGGERQRLYFALAICGDPEALFLDEPSVGMDVTARRGMVETIRAFAAAGKTIVLTTHYLDEADQLARRIVVIDHGVVIADAPPLQIKARVASKRVSFSTTPPLTDELLAALPARVLERDGARVRLLSGEPERVLQILFERGVRVHELEVVGADLEEAFVSLTSGREAAS
;
A
#
# COMPACT_ATOMS: atom_id res chain seq x y z
N MET A 1 -13.96 18.49 -12.52
CA MET A 1 -13.19 18.99 -11.36
C MET A 1 -11.71 18.86 -11.71
N ALA A 2 -10.82 19.66 -11.11
CA ALA A 2 -9.40 19.45 -11.29
C ALA A 2 -8.96 18.17 -10.54
N PRO A 3 -7.98 17.41 -11.08
CA PRO A 3 -7.40 16.28 -10.37
C PRO A 3 -6.85 16.69 -9.00
N VAL A 4 -6.84 15.76 -8.06
CA VAL A 4 -6.20 15.97 -6.74
C VAL A 4 -4.69 16.01 -6.90
N VAL A 5 -4.14 15.09 -7.69
CA VAL A 5 -2.70 15.05 -8.00
C VAL A 5 -2.52 14.97 -9.50
N GLU A 6 -1.56 15.73 -10.00
CA GLU A 6 -1.08 15.63 -11.38
C GLU A 6 0.46 15.67 -11.38
N LEU A 7 1.08 14.61 -11.85
CA LEU A 7 2.50 14.55 -12.19
C LEU A 7 2.59 14.38 -13.71
N VAL A 8 3.35 15.25 -14.37
CA VAL A 8 3.56 15.22 -15.83
C VAL A 8 5.05 15.14 -16.10
N ALA A 9 5.49 14.02 -16.67
CA ALA A 9 6.89 13.72 -16.95
C ALA A 9 7.82 14.05 -15.77
N ALA A 10 7.31 13.83 -14.54
CA ALA A 10 7.98 14.25 -13.32
C ALA A 10 9.28 13.47 -13.11
N ARG A 11 10.38 14.20 -12.90
CA ARG A 11 11.69 13.61 -12.61
C ARG A 11 12.26 14.16 -11.33
N LYS A 12 12.96 13.31 -10.59
CA LYS A 12 13.71 13.74 -9.41
C LYS A 12 15.05 13.02 -9.34
N ARG A 13 16.10 13.84 -9.28
CA ARG A 13 17.47 13.39 -9.16
C ARG A 13 18.10 13.88 -7.84
N PHE A 14 18.84 13.02 -7.19
CA PHE A 14 19.65 13.31 -6.00
C PHE A 14 21.11 12.96 -6.34
N GLY A 15 21.95 13.95 -6.57
CA GLY A 15 23.28 13.72 -7.05
C GLY A 15 23.28 12.88 -8.33
N ASN A 16 23.83 11.68 -8.29
CA ASN A 16 23.89 10.75 -9.42
C ASN A 16 22.71 9.78 -9.49
N VAL A 17 21.84 9.74 -8.48
CA VAL A 17 20.70 8.83 -8.41
C VAL A 17 19.44 9.52 -8.93
N GLU A 18 18.82 8.97 -9.96
CA GLU A 18 17.53 9.42 -10.47
C GLU A 18 16.41 8.57 -9.82
N ALA A 19 15.82 9.11 -8.76
CA ALA A 19 14.84 8.41 -7.94
C ALA A 19 13.44 8.37 -8.58
N VAL A 20 13.11 9.33 -9.46
CA VAL A 20 11.87 9.38 -10.26
C VAL A 20 12.24 9.75 -11.68
N ARG A 21 11.79 8.95 -12.65
CA ARG A 21 12.31 8.94 -14.04
C ARG A 21 11.22 9.21 -15.08
N GLY A 22 10.55 10.37 -14.99
CA GLY A 22 9.51 10.74 -15.94
C GLY A 22 8.18 10.05 -15.63
N VAL A 23 7.72 10.19 -14.40
CA VAL A 23 6.44 9.64 -13.96
C VAL A 23 5.31 10.55 -14.43
N ASP A 24 4.35 9.94 -15.12
CA ASP A 24 3.04 10.51 -15.42
C ASP A 24 2.01 9.83 -14.52
N LEU A 25 1.30 10.62 -13.71
CA LEU A 25 0.30 10.10 -12.79
C LEU A 25 -0.76 11.17 -12.49
N THR A 26 -2.01 10.82 -12.73
CA THR A 26 -3.17 11.65 -12.37
C THR A 26 -4.01 10.90 -11.35
N ILE A 27 -4.41 11.56 -10.26
CA ILE A 27 -5.30 11.01 -9.24
C ILE A 27 -6.53 11.90 -9.15
N GLU A 28 -7.69 11.31 -9.40
CA GLU A 28 -8.96 12.01 -9.39
C GLU A 28 -9.57 12.09 -7.98
N PRO A 29 -10.49 13.05 -7.73
CA PRO A 29 -11.20 13.14 -6.47
C PRO A 29 -11.95 11.83 -6.13
N GLY A 30 -11.82 11.36 -4.88
CA GLY A 30 -12.46 10.16 -4.37
C GLY A 30 -11.78 8.84 -4.78
N GLU A 31 -10.66 8.88 -5.50
CA GLU A 31 -9.88 7.68 -5.77
C GLU A 31 -9.14 7.18 -4.52
N VAL A 32 -9.03 5.86 -4.40
CA VAL A 32 -8.14 5.18 -3.45
C VAL A 32 -7.05 4.48 -4.25
N VAL A 33 -5.85 5.03 -4.18
CA VAL A 33 -4.69 4.58 -4.95
C VAL A 33 -3.63 4.01 -4.02
N ALA A 34 -3.25 2.75 -4.23
CA ALA A 34 -2.08 2.16 -3.59
C ALA A 34 -0.87 2.24 -4.52
N MET A 35 0.21 2.81 -4.01
CA MET A 35 1.50 2.85 -4.71
C MET A 35 2.39 1.74 -4.17
N LEU A 36 2.69 0.75 -4.99
CA LEU A 36 3.50 -0.42 -4.65
C LEU A 36 4.87 -0.35 -5.35
N GLY A 37 5.84 -1.03 -4.78
CA GLY A 37 7.18 -1.13 -5.36
C GLY A 37 8.21 -1.57 -4.32
N PRO A 38 9.36 -2.09 -4.72
CA PRO A 38 10.43 -2.45 -3.79
C PRO A 38 10.98 -1.23 -3.04
N ASN A 39 11.80 -1.47 -2.03
CA ASN A 39 12.51 -0.40 -1.33
C ASN A 39 13.43 0.35 -2.31
N GLY A 40 13.42 1.68 -2.24
CA GLY A 40 14.18 2.50 -3.18
C GLY A 40 13.54 2.70 -4.56
N ALA A 41 12.37 2.12 -4.85
CA ALA A 41 11.69 2.27 -6.14
C ALA A 41 11.23 3.69 -6.47
N GLY A 42 11.21 4.62 -5.50
CA GLY A 42 10.79 6.01 -5.71
C GLY A 42 9.42 6.37 -5.15
N LYS A 43 8.74 5.49 -4.40
CA LYS A 43 7.40 5.73 -3.81
C LYS A 43 7.34 6.98 -2.95
N THR A 44 8.11 7.02 -1.86
CA THR A 44 8.20 8.16 -0.94
C THR A 44 8.67 9.44 -1.64
N THR A 45 9.56 9.31 -2.62
CA THR A 45 9.98 10.46 -3.45
C THR A 45 8.83 10.99 -4.27
N SER A 46 8.04 10.12 -4.90
CA SER A 46 6.86 10.52 -5.67
C SER A 46 5.81 11.22 -4.78
N ILE A 47 5.52 10.67 -3.60
CA ILE A 47 4.65 11.34 -2.60
C ILE A 47 5.23 12.72 -2.23
N SER A 48 6.53 12.82 -2.01
CA SER A 48 7.19 14.10 -1.68
C SER A 48 7.05 15.14 -2.79
N LEU A 49 7.05 14.71 -4.07
CA LEU A 49 6.77 15.59 -5.21
C LEU A 49 5.31 16.04 -5.24
N MET A 50 4.36 15.11 -5.04
CA MET A 50 2.92 15.39 -5.01
C MET A 50 2.57 16.43 -3.93
N LEU A 51 3.24 16.37 -2.77
CA LEU A 51 3.02 17.26 -1.63
C LEU A 51 3.87 18.54 -1.65
N GLY A 52 4.74 18.71 -2.65
CA GLY A 52 5.65 19.85 -2.74
C GLY A 52 6.68 19.90 -1.60
N LEU A 53 6.92 18.78 -0.90
CA LEU A 53 8.01 18.66 0.07
C LEU A 53 9.38 18.64 -0.63
N ARG A 54 9.36 18.26 -1.91
CA ARG A 54 10.49 18.36 -2.83
C ARG A 54 10.02 18.88 -4.17
N GLN A 55 10.85 19.70 -4.82
CA GLN A 55 10.60 20.17 -6.17
C GLN A 55 11.08 19.11 -7.18
N PRO A 56 10.38 18.86 -8.29
CA PRO A 56 10.87 18.02 -9.37
C PRO A 56 12.14 18.65 -9.99
N THR A 57 13.06 17.82 -10.46
CA THR A 57 14.23 18.29 -11.22
C THR A 57 13.82 18.73 -12.63
N SER A 58 12.81 18.07 -13.20
CA SER A 58 12.11 18.46 -14.43
C SER A 58 10.72 17.84 -14.45
N GLY A 59 9.86 18.29 -15.35
CA GLY A 59 8.45 17.94 -15.37
C GLY A 59 7.64 18.83 -14.43
N VAL A 60 6.37 18.48 -14.20
CA VAL A 60 5.42 19.28 -13.44
C VAL A 60 4.77 18.42 -12.36
N ALA A 61 4.55 19.02 -11.19
CA ALA A 61 3.69 18.47 -10.15
C ALA A 61 2.62 19.50 -9.80
N ARG A 62 1.37 19.06 -9.64
CA ARG A 62 0.24 19.89 -9.18
C ARG A 62 -0.56 19.15 -8.13
N LEU A 63 -1.10 19.91 -7.19
CA LEU A 63 -1.98 19.44 -6.12
C LEU A 63 -3.25 20.30 -6.16
N PHE A 64 -4.41 19.68 -6.43
CA PHE A 64 -5.68 20.36 -6.68
C PHE A 64 -5.59 21.45 -7.77
N GLY A 65 -4.78 21.22 -8.81
CA GLY A 65 -4.52 22.17 -9.88
C GLY A 65 -3.58 23.31 -9.54
N LEU A 66 -3.09 23.42 -8.30
CA LEU A 66 -2.17 24.44 -7.80
C LEU A 66 -0.74 23.91 -7.70
N PRO A 67 0.28 24.78 -7.56
CA PRO A 67 1.61 24.35 -7.12
C PRO A 67 1.50 23.55 -5.80
N PRO A 68 2.23 22.43 -5.63
CA PRO A 68 2.05 21.58 -4.46
C PRO A 68 2.49 22.23 -3.13
N ASP A 69 3.29 23.29 -3.17
CA ASP A 69 3.70 24.10 -2.03
C ASP A 69 2.72 25.24 -1.67
N ASP A 70 1.66 25.44 -2.46
CA ASP A 70 0.60 26.41 -2.16
C ASP A 70 -0.16 26.00 -0.89
N ARG A 71 -0.30 26.94 0.05
CA ARG A 71 -1.00 26.70 1.33
C ARG A 71 -2.47 26.28 1.14
N ARG A 72 -3.14 26.79 0.09
CA ARG A 72 -4.54 26.43 -0.23
C ARG A 72 -4.66 24.97 -0.64
N ALA A 73 -3.66 24.42 -1.32
CA ALA A 73 -3.60 23.00 -1.65
C ALA A 73 -3.28 22.15 -0.41
N ARG A 74 -2.26 22.54 0.35
CA ARG A 74 -1.81 21.80 1.53
C ARG A 74 -2.83 21.74 2.66
N SER A 75 -3.60 22.81 2.88
CA SER A 75 -4.65 22.82 3.92
C SER A 75 -5.80 21.83 3.65
N ARG A 76 -5.88 21.29 2.43
CA ARG A 76 -6.85 20.25 2.05
C ARG A 76 -6.30 18.83 2.19
N CYS A 77 -5.03 18.70 2.58
CA CYS A 77 -4.34 17.42 2.69
C CYS A 77 -4.10 17.02 4.14
N GLY A 78 -4.26 15.72 4.43
CA GLY A 78 -3.70 15.08 5.59
C GLY A 78 -2.51 14.21 5.18
N VAL A 79 -1.43 14.28 5.94
CA VAL A 79 -0.18 13.63 5.54
C VAL A 79 0.40 12.84 6.70
N MET A 80 0.69 11.57 6.45
CA MET A 80 1.43 10.69 7.34
C MET A 80 2.65 10.18 6.58
N LEU A 81 3.84 10.65 6.95
CA LEU A 81 5.10 10.21 6.36
C LEU A 81 5.76 9.15 7.24
N GLN A 82 6.63 8.34 6.63
CA GLN A 82 7.37 7.27 7.30
C GLN A 82 8.22 7.79 8.47
N GLU A 83 8.86 8.95 8.31
CA GLU A 83 9.59 9.64 9.35
C GLU A 83 8.82 10.89 9.78
N SER A 84 8.03 10.78 10.83
CA SER A 84 7.33 11.89 11.45
C SER A 84 7.88 12.13 12.86
N GLY A 85 8.46 13.29 13.07
CA GLY A 85 8.94 13.71 14.38
C GLY A 85 7.87 14.48 15.14
N VAL A 86 7.44 13.99 16.31
CA VAL A 86 6.65 14.77 17.26
C VAL A 86 7.44 15.01 18.52
N THR A 87 7.23 16.16 19.16
CA THR A 87 7.87 16.48 20.42
C THR A 87 7.44 15.53 21.53
N ALA A 88 8.38 15.07 22.35
CA ALA A 88 8.14 14.10 23.41
C ALA A 88 7.45 14.67 24.67
N VAL A 89 7.34 16.00 24.75
CA VAL A 89 6.90 16.73 25.97
C VAL A 89 5.44 17.16 25.96
N LEU A 90 4.71 16.91 24.88
CA LEU A 90 3.27 17.13 24.81
C LEU A 90 2.52 15.82 25.03
N THR A 91 1.31 15.90 25.57
CA THR A 91 0.39 14.77 25.61
C THR A 91 -0.20 14.52 24.23
N VAL A 92 -0.81 13.35 24.06
CA VAL A 92 -1.48 12.97 22.80
C VAL A 92 -2.60 13.97 22.45
N ALA A 93 -3.39 14.40 23.42
CA ALA A 93 -4.43 15.40 23.18
C ALA A 93 -3.86 16.77 22.79
N GLU A 94 -2.84 17.24 23.51
CA GLU A 94 -2.22 18.55 23.25
C GLU A 94 -1.57 18.61 21.86
N ILE A 95 -0.90 17.55 21.41
CA ILE A 95 -0.29 17.55 20.07
C ILE A 95 -1.37 17.49 18.97
N VAL A 96 -2.45 16.76 19.17
CA VAL A 96 -3.60 16.76 18.24
C VAL A 96 -4.23 18.15 18.18
N ASP A 97 -4.47 18.81 19.32
CA ASP A 97 -5.02 20.17 19.38
C ASP A 97 -4.09 21.18 18.68
N LEU A 98 -2.78 21.05 18.85
CA LEU A 98 -1.80 21.91 18.16
C LEU A 98 -1.93 21.76 16.64
N PHE A 99 -1.98 20.53 16.15
CA PHE A 99 -2.08 20.27 14.69
C PHE A 99 -3.43 20.71 14.13
N ARG A 100 -4.52 20.53 14.86
CA ARG A 100 -5.85 21.03 14.48
C ARG A 100 -5.83 22.54 14.22
N GLY A 101 -5.02 23.30 14.97
CA GLY A 101 -4.87 24.75 14.78
C GLY A 101 -4.34 25.17 13.41
N TYR A 102 -3.78 24.27 12.62
CA TYR A 102 -3.32 24.56 11.25
C TYR A 102 -4.44 24.47 10.19
N TYR A 103 -5.59 23.92 10.54
CA TYR A 103 -6.70 23.66 9.60
C TYR A 103 -7.91 24.56 9.88
N PRO A 104 -8.62 24.99 8.83
CA PRO A 104 -9.73 25.94 8.99
C PRO A 104 -10.99 25.31 9.63
N ALA A 105 -11.21 24.00 9.45
CA ALA A 105 -12.38 23.29 9.94
C ALA A 105 -11.99 21.88 10.44
N PRO A 106 -11.18 21.80 11.53
CA PRO A 106 -10.69 20.54 12.02
C PRO A 106 -11.75 19.71 12.73
N LEU A 107 -11.58 18.38 12.76
CA LEU A 107 -12.40 17.49 13.58
C LEU A 107 -12.18 17.77 15.07
N PRO A 108 -13.20 17.54 15.94
CA PRO A 108 -13.02 17.59 17.39
C PRO A 108 -11.95 16.59 17.86
N THR A 109 -11.15 16.98 18.85
CA THR A 109 -10.02 16.15 19.37
C THR A 109 -10.48 14.78 19.81
N GLU A 110 -11.59 14.70 20.54
CA GLU A 110 -12.15 13.43 21.02
C GLU A 110 -12.50 12.50 19.84
N ARG A 111 -13.03 13.06 18.76
CA ARG A 111 -13.35 12.31 17.54
C ARG A 111 -12.08 11.81 16.84
N VAL A 112 -11.04 12.65 16.74
CA VAL A 112 -9.75 12.27 16.17
C VAL A 112 -9.13 11.13 16.96
N LEU A 113 -9.11 11.24 18.28
CA LEU A 113 -8.57 10.22 19.17
C LEU A 113 -9.35 8.90 19.08
N ALA A 114 -10.68 8.98 19.00
CA ALA A 114 -11.52 7.80 18.83
C ALA A 114 -11.24 7.09 17.48
N LEU A 115 -11.15 7.85 16.36
CA LEU A 115 -10.84 7.32 15.04
C LEU A 115 -9.45 6.67 14.97
N ALA A 116 -8.47 7.20 15.72
CA ALA A 116 -7.11 6.66 15.78
C ALA A 116 -6.94 5.58 16.87
N GLY A 117 -7.98 5.27 17.66
CA GLY A 117 -7.90 4.30 18.76
C GLY A 117 -6.96 4.74 19.89
N LEU A 118 -6.95 6.05 20.20
CA LEU A 118 -6.08 6.67 21.21
C LEU A 118 -6.86 7.36 22.35
N THR A 119 -8.14 7.10 22.51
CA THR A 119 -8.97 7.76 23.51
C THR A 119 -8.44 7.55 24.93
N ASP A 120 -8.01 6.35 25.26
CA ASP A 120 -7.41 5.98 26.55
C ASP A 120 -5.98 6.53 26.76
N LYS A 121 -5.38 7.10 25.72
CA LYS A 121 -4.01 7.65 25.71
C LYS A 121 -3.97 9.17 25.68
N ALA A 122 -5.11 9.84 25.68
CA ALA A 122 -5.21 11.30 25.52
C ALA A 122 -4.26 12.10 26.44
N GLY A 123 -4.13 11.72 27.71
CA GLY A 123 -3.26 12.35 28.71
C GLY A 123 -1.83 11.79 28.77
N ILE A 124 -1.46 10.82 27.93
CA ILE A 124 -0.12 10.23 27.91
C ILE A 124 0.82 11.12 27.11
N PHE A 125 2.02 11.37 27.61
CA PHE A 125 3.06 12.06 26.87
C PHE A 125 3.49 11.25 25.64
N THR A 126 3.65 11.91 24.50
CA THR A 126 3.99 11.28 23.22
C THR A 126 5.30 10.49 23.26
N GLY A 127 6.25 10.93 24.10
CA GLY A 127 7.53 10.23 24.32
C GLY A 127 7.40 8.87 25.03
N ARG A 128 6.22 8.57 25.64
CA ARG A 128 5.96 7.32 26.35
C ARG A 128 5.15 6.31 25.49
N LEU A 129 4.78 6.70 24.28
CA LEU A 129 4.03 5.83 23.39
C LEU A 129 4.89 4.69 22.85
N SER A 130 4.31 3.51 22.77
CA SER A 130 4.88 2.38 21.99
C SER A 130 4.97 2.72 20.50
N GLY A 131 5.69 1.92 19.72
CA GLY A 131 5.81 2.12 18.27
C GLY A 131 4.44 2.15 17.58
N GLY A 132 3.57 1.19 17.87
CA GLY A 132 2.22 1.13 17.29
C GLY A 132 1.31 2.27 17.75
N GLU A 133 1.40 2.71 19.02
CA GLU A 133 0.66 3.88 19.51
C GLU A 133 1.15 5.17 18.85
N ARG A 134 2.44 5.28 18.61
CA ARG A 134 3.04 6.43 17.90
C ARG A 134 2.57 6.47 16.45
N GLN A 135 2.47 5.33 15.79
CA GLN A 135 1.96 5.24 14.43
C GLN A 135 0.48 5.67 14.36
N ARG A 136 -0.34 5.26 15.35
CA ARG A 136 -1.72 5.74 15.47
C ARG A 136 -1.79 7.24 15.74
N LEU A 137 -0.84 7.81 16.48
CA LEU A 137 -0.75 9.25 16.66
C LEU A 137 -0.44 9.96 15.35
N TYR A 138 0.50 9.48 14.55
CA TYR A 138 0.79 10.08 13.23
C TYR A 138 -0.43 10.04 12.31
N PHE A 139 -1.18 8.95 12.35
CA PHE A 139 -2.44 8.85 11.64
C PHE A 139 -3.48 9.86 12.19
N ALA A 140 -3.60 10.01 13.51
CA ALA A 140 -4.46 11.03 14.13
C ALA A 140 -4.13 12.44 13.63
N LEU A 141 -2.84 12.78 13.57
CA LEU A 141 -2.39 14.08 13.06
C LEU A 141 -2.72 14.27 11.57
N ALA A 142 -2.67 13.20 10.77
CA ALA A 142 -3.03 13.26 9.36
C ALA A 142 -4.53 13.51 9.14
N ILE A 143 -5.40 12.96 10.00
CA ILE A 143 -6.85 13.07 9.83
C ILE A 143 -7.48 14.27 10.56
N CYS A 144 -6.75 14.92 11.49
CA CYS A 144 -7.33 15.93 12.39
C CYS A 144 -7.93 17.14 11.66
N GLY A 145 -7.44 17.48 10.46
CA GLY A 145 -7.93 18.57 9.64
C GLY A 145 -9.18 18.26 8.80
N ASP A 146 -9.77 17.07 8.91
CA ASP A 146 -10.82 16.56 8.00
C ASP A 146 -10.47 16.71 6.50
N PRO A 147 -9.31 16.22 6.07
CA PRO A 147 -8.77 16.52 4.75
C PRO A 147 -9.63 15.95 3.62
N GLU A 148 -9.54 16.58 2.44
CA GLU A 148 -10.13 16.07 1.21
C GLU A 148 -9.27 14.94 0.60
N ALA A 149 -7.94 15.00 0.83
CA ALA A 149 -7.00 13.97 0.40
C ALA A 149 -6.07 13.56 1.53
N LEU A 150 -5.88 12.24 1.71
CA LEU A 150 -4.97 11.61 2.65
C LEU A 150 -3.79 10.99 1.91
N PHE A 151 -2.58 11.32 2.34
CA PHE A 151 -1.34 10.72 1.87
C PHE A 151 -0.72 9.94 3.02
N LEU A 152 -0.66 8.63 2.88
CA LEU A 152 -0.25 7.71 3.93
C LEU A 152 0.95 6.88 3.46
N ASP A 153 2.14 7.20 3.97
CA ASP A 153 3.37 6.46 3.62
C ASP A 153 3.63 5.38 4.67
N GLU A 154 3.34 4.13 4.32
CA GLU A 154 3.45 2.93 5.15
C GLU A 154 2.73 3.03 6.51
N PRO A 155 1.42 3.33 6.54
CA PRO A 155 0.72 3.73 7.76
C PRO A 155 0.68 2.66 8.85
N SER A 156 0.71 1.38 8.51
CA SER A 156 0.51 0.25 9.44
C SER A 156 1.81 -0.43 9.91
N VAL A 157 2.97 0.12 9.48
CA VAL A 157 4.27 -0.43 9.87
C VAL A 157 4.46 -0.44 11.38
N GLY A 158 4.90 -1.59 11.92
CA GLY A 158 5.15 -1.73 13.36
C GLY A 158 3.90 -1.84 14.24
N MET A 159 2.71 -1.97 13.64
CA MET A 159 1.48 -2.26 14.36
C MET A 159 1.24 -3.75 14.54
N ASP A 160 0.60 -4.11 15.65
CA ASP A 160 0.01 -5.43 15.81
C ASP A 160 -1.21 -5.62 14.89
N VAL A 161 -1.67 -6.87 14.76
CA VAL A 161 -2.77 -7.24 13.85
C VAL A 161 -4.07 -6.48 14.16
N THR A 162 -4.39 -6.28 15.45
CA THR A 162 -5.62 -5.63 15.87
C THR A 162 -5.60 -4.13 15.56
N ALA A 163 -4.49 -3.46 15.88
CA ALA A 163 -4.29 -2.04 15.59
C ALA A 163 -4.30 -1.78 14.07
N ARG A 164 -3.66 -2.66 13.29
CA ARG A 164 -3.66 -2.60 11.83
C ARG A 164 -5.07 -2.71 11.25
N ARG A 165 -5.87 -3.69 11.69
CA ARG A 165 -7.28 -3.83 11.26
C ARG A 165 -8.09 -2.57 11.54
N GLY A 166 -7.99 -2.02 12.74
CA GLY A 166 -8.69 -0.78 13.10
C GLY A 166 -8.31 0.40 12.20
N MET A 167 -7.04 0.53 11.86
CA MET A 167 -6.57 1.57 10.93
C MET A 167 -7.13 1.36 9.52
N VAL A 168 -7.07 0.13 8.99
CA VAL A 168 -7.63 -0.22 7.68
C VAL A 168 -9.12 0.08 7.62
N GLU A 169 -9.89 -0.23 8.68
CA GLU A 169 -11.31 0.10 8.77
C GLU A 169 -11.56 1.62 8.77
N THR A 170 -10.74 2.37 9.49
CA THR A 170 -10.84 3.84 9.51
C THR A 170 -10.52 4.43 8.12
N ILE A 171 -9.46 3.97 7.45
CA ILE A 171 -9.11 4.38 6.09
C ILE A 171 -10.27 4.06 5.13
N ARG A 172 -10.89 2.87 5.26
CA ARG A 172 -12.05 2.47 4.46
C ARG A 172 -13.26 3.39 4.70
N ALA A 173 -13.49 3.82 5.93
CA ALA A 173 -14.56 4.77 6.25
C ALA A 173 -14.31 6.14 5.59
N PHE A 174 -13.08 6.64 5.57
CA PHE A 174 -12.70 7.86 4.85
C PHE A 174 -12.92 7.70 3.33
N ALA A 175 -12.53 6.56 2.75
CA ALA A 175 -12.77 6.24 1.34
C ALA A 175 -14.27 6.22 1.01
N ALA A 176 -15.10 5.60 1.87
CA ALA A 176 -16.55 5.55 1.71
C ALA A 176 -17.21 6.93 1.83
N ALA A 177 -16.60 7.85 2.59
CA ALA A 177 -17.01 9.25 2.67
C ALA A 177 -16.58 10.10 1.46
N GLY A 178 -15.97 9.48 0.42
CA GLY A 178 -15.56 10.16 -0.81
C GLY A 178 -14.22 10.90 -0.72
N LYS A 179 -13.44 10.69 0.34
CA LYS A 179 -12.09 11.25 0.45
C LYS A 179 -11.15 10.56 -0.53
N THR A 180 -10.20 11.31 -1.08
CA THR A 180 -9.12 10.76 -1.91
C THR A 180 -8.03 10.19 -1.01
N ILE A 181 -7.52 9.00 -1.32
CA ILE A 181 -6.49 8.36 -0.50
C ILE A 181 -5.35 7.87 -1.40
N VAL A 182 -4.15 8.28 -1.08
CA VAL A 182 -2.90 7.79 -1.67
C VAL A 182 -2.13 7.10 -0.57
N LEU A 183 -1.91 5.81 -0.71
CA LEU A 183 -1.15 5.06 0.30
C LEU A 183 0.00 4.29 -0.33
N THR A 184 1.11 4.20 0.39
CA THR A 184 2.13 3.19 0.14
C THR A 184 2.00 2.11 1.20
N THR A 185 2.25 0.90 0.83
CA THR A 185 2.36 -0.23 1.76
C THR A 185 3.24 -1.32 1.15
N HIS A 186 3.90 -2.08 1.99
CA HIS A 186 4.50 -3.36 1.61
C HIS A 186 3.61 -4.54 2.02
N TYR A 187 2.50 -4.29 2.70
CA TYR A 187 1.45 -5.27 2.98
C TYR A 187 0.47 -5.29 1.81
N LEU A 188 0.67 -6.20 0.88
CA LEU A 188 -0.13 -6.29 -0.35
C LEU A 188 -1.61 -6.58 -0.08
N ASP A 189 -1.91 -7.27 1.02
CA ASP A 189 -3.28 -7.49 1.49
C ASP A 189 -4.00 -6.17 1.83
N GLU A 190 -3.31 -5.17 2.36
CA GLU A 190 -3.90 -3.85 2.62
C GLU A 190 -4.24 -3.13 1.32
N ALA A 191 -3.32 -3.17 0.36
CA ALA A 191 -3.56 -2.61 -0.97
C ALA A 191 -4.75 -3.28 -1.64
N ASP A 192 -4.84 -4.61 -1.55
CA ASP A 192 -5.95 -5.38 -2.12
C ASP A 192 -7.31 -5.06 -1.49
N GLN A 193 -7.32 -4.82 -0.17
CA GLN A 193 -8.54 -4.51 0.58
C GLN A 193 -9.01 -3.07 0.44
N LEU A 194 -8.12 -2.12 0.24
CA LEU A 194 -8.41 -0.69 0.28
C LEU A 194 -8.44 -0.06 -1.10
N ALA A 195 -7.49 -0.40 -1.97
CA ALA A 195 -7.27 0.31 -3.21
C ALA A 195 -8.27 -0.09 -4.30
N ARG A 196 -8.74 0.91 -5.03
CA ARG A 196 -9.47 0.72 -6.28
C ARG A 196 -8.55 0.75 -7.49
N ARG A 197 -7.34 1.30 -7.32
CA ARG A 197 -6.31 1.41 -8.32
C ARG A 197 -4.94 1.18 -7.70
N ILE A 198 -4.12 0.41 -8.39
CA ILE A 198 -2.74 0.10 -7.97
C ILE A 198 -1.79 0.67 -8.99
N VAL A 199 -0.82 1.45 -8.51
CA VAL A 199 0.29 1.98 -9.28
C VAL A 199 1.56 1.28 -8.79
N VAL A 200 2.17 0.48 -9.65
CA VAL A 200 3.44 -0.19 -9.33
C VAL A 200 4.59 0.65 -9.86
N ILE A 201 5.48 1.04 -8.96
CA ILE A 201 6.70 1.79 -9.30
C ILE A 201 7.91 0.89 -9.10
N ASP A 202 8.79 0.87 -10.09
CA ASP A 202 10.05 0.18 -10.01
C ASP A 202 11.15 1.02 -10.66
N HIS A 203 12.31 1.15 -9.98
CA HIS A 203 13.44 1.97 -10.44
C HIS A 203 13.04 3.38 -10.92
N GLY A 204 12.09 4.00 -10.25
CA GLY A 204 11.62 5.37 -10.53
C GLY A 204 10.67 5.52 -11.72
N VAL A 205 10.16 4.43 -12.30
CA VAL A 205 9.18 4.43 -13.37
C VAL A 205 7.91 3.69 -12.98
N VAL A 206 6.76 4.11 -13.50
CA VAL A 206 5.50 3.36 -13.36
C VAL A 206 5.53 2.18 -14.32
N ILE A 207 5.45 0.96 -13.80
CA ILE A 207 5.47 -0.28 -14.59
C ILE A 207 4.09 -0.90 -14.74
N ALA A 208 3.16 -0.56 -13.85
CA ALA A 208 1.75 -0.95 -13.96
C ALA A 208 0.87 0.11 -13.27
N ASP A 209 -0.30 0.33 -13.84
CA ASP A 209 -1.33 1.23 -13.34
C ASP A 209 -2.68 0.65 -13.75
N ALA A 210 -3.39 0.03 -12.81
CA ALA A 210 -4.65 -0.66 -13.09
C ALA A 210 -5.41 -1.01 -11.79
N PRO A 211 -6.70 -1.36 -11.87
CA PRO A 211 -7.42 -1.97 -10.75
C PRO A 211 -6.78 -3.28 -10.25
N PRO A 212 -6.91 -3.61 -8.95
CA PRO A 212 -6.29 -4.82 -8.36
C PRO A 212 -6.57 -6.11 -9.15
N LEU A 213 -7.80 -6.30 -9.61
CA LEU A 213 -8.18 -7.47 -10.42
C LEU A 213 -7.39 -7.57 -11.74
N GLN A 214 -7.13 -6.45 -12.40
CA GLN A 214 -6.35 -6.44 -13.64
C GLN A 214 -4.86 -6.67 -13.39
N ILE A 215 -4.34 -6.19 -12.25
CA ILE A 215 -2.96 -6.49 -11.84
C ILE A 215 -2.80 -8.00 -11.60
N LYS A 216 -3.72 -8.61 -10.84
CA LYS A 216 -3.73 -10.05 -10.58
C LYS A 216 -3.90 -10.88 -11.87
N ALA A 217 -4.74 -10.44 -12.80
CA ALA A 217 -4.97 -11.12 -14.07
C ALA A 217 -3.75 -11.12 -15.02
N ARG A 218 -2.74 -10.28 -14.76
CA ARG A 218 -1.48 -10.32 -15.53
C ARG A 218 -0.62 -11.56 -15.24
N VAL A 219 -0.87 -12.21 -14.10
CA VAL A 219 -0.24 -13.48 -13.76
C VAL A 219 -1.11 -14.60 -14.31
N ALA A 220 -0.63 -15.25 -15.35
CA ALA A 220 -1.33 -16.38 -15.98
C ALA A 220 -1.49 -17.60 -15.05
N SER A 221 -0.79 -17.61 -13.92
CA SER A 221 -0.75 -18.73 -12.99
C SER A 221 -1.81 -18.63 -11.92
N LYS A 222 -2.40 -19.80 -11.57
CA LYS A 222 -3.33 -19.96 -10.45
C LYS A 222 -2.64 -20.71 -9.30
N ARG A 223 -3.01 -20.37 -8.08
CA ARG A 223 -2.57 -21.12 -6.90
C ARG A 223 -3.45 -22.35 -6.71
N VAL A 224 -2.80 -23.50 -6.63
CA VAL A 224 -3.43 -24.81 -6.41
C VAL A 224 -2.95 -25.34 -5.07
N SER A 225 -3.85 -25.45 -4.11
CA SER A 225 -3.59 -26.01 -2.78
C SER A 225 -4.37 -27.30 -2.62
N PHE A 226 -3.71 -28.34 -2.12
CA PHE A 226 -4.35 -29.62 -1.88
C PHE A 226 -3.55 -30.45 -0.90
N SER A 227 -4.18 -31.49 -0.35
CA SER A 227 -3.55 -32.56 0.42
C SER A 227 -3.61 -33.87 -0.38
N THR A 228 -2.63 -34.76 -0.22
CA THR A 228 -2.58 -36.04 -0.93
C THR A 228 -2.37 -37.22 -0.01
N THR A 229 -2.88 -38.37 -0.43
CA THR A 229 -2.61 -39.65 0.27
C THR A 229 -2.23 -40.71 -0.78
N PRO A 230 -0.96 -41.22 -0.73
CA PRO A 230 0.16 -40.82 0.13
C PRO A 230 0.73 -39.44 -0.22
N PRO A 231 1.67 -38.88 0.60
CA PRO A 231 2.39 -37.67 0.26
C PRO A 231 3.11 -37.79 -1.09
N LEU A 232 3.19 -36.68 -1.84
CA LEU A 232 3.86 -36.67 -3.15
C LEU A 232 5.37 -36.90 -3.01
N THR A 233 5.93 -37.63 -3.95
CA THR A 233 7.39 -37.76 -4.09
C THR A 233 7.98 -36.54 -4.79
N ASP A 234 9.28 -36.31 -4.56
CA ASP A 234 9.99 -35.17 -5.21
C ASP A 234 10.00 -35.32 -6.74
N GLU A 235 10.11 -36.56 -7.24
CA GLU A 235 10.04 -36.86 -8.67
C GLU A 235 8.70 -36.49 -9.29
N LEU A 236 7.59 -36.79 -8.57
CA LEU A 236 6.26 -36.45 -9.06
C LEU A 236 6.03 -34.93 -9.01
N LEU A 237 6.48 -34.25 -7.95
CA LEU A 237 6.42 -32.78 -7.87
C LEU A 237 7.20 -32.09 -8.99
N ALA A 238 8.41 -32.60 -9.31
CA ALA A 238 9.22 -32.08 -10.41
C ALA A 238 8.62 -32.32 -11.81
N ALA A 239 7.75 -33.33 -11.94
CA ALA A 239 7.04 -33.64 -13.19
C ALA A 239 5.78 -32.80 -13.42
N LEU A 240 5.32 -32.04 -12.42
CA LEU A 240 4.14 -31.18 -12.55
C LEU A 240 4.48 -29.90 -13.32
N PRO A 241 3.58 -29.40 -14.21
CA PRO A 241 3.73 -28.10 -14.85
C PRO A 241 3.39 -26.97 -13.87
N ALA A 242 4.15 -26.91 -12.77
CA ALA A 242 3.89 -26.02 -11.66
C ALA A 242 5.17 -25.69 -10.90
N ARG A 243 5.19 -24.51 -10.27
CA ARG A 243 6.20 -24.15 -9.29
C ARG A 243 5.70 -24.46 -7.88
N VAL A 244 6.47 -25.21 -7.11
CA VAL A 244 6.15 -25.48 -5.70
C VAL A 244 6.39 -24.20 -4.90
N LEU A 245 5.37 -23.73 -4.18
CA LEU A 245 5.45 -22.59 -3.27
C LEU A 245 5.71 -23.06 -1.84
N GLU A 246 5.01 -24.12 -1.42
CA GLU A 246 5.08 -24.64 -0.05
C GLU A 246 4.77 -26.14 -0.04
N ARG A 247 5.44 -26.88 0.83
CA ARG A 247 5.16 -28.27 1.10
C ARG A 247 5.27 -28.55 2.60
N ASP A 248 4.20 -29.08 3.16
CA ASP A 248 4.15 -29.51 4.56
C ASP A 248 3.52 -30.92 4.61
N GLY A 249 4.39 -31.95 4.66
CA GLY A 249 3.98 -33.34 4.63
C GLY A 249 3.14 -33.71 3.41
N ALA A 250 1.86 -33.95 3.63
CA ALA A 250 0.88 -34.27 2.58
C ALA A 250 0.26 -33.08 1.91
N ARG A 251 0.37 -31.89 2.53
CA ARG A 251 -0.19 -30.63 1.99
C ARG A 251 0.81 -29.96 1.06
N VAL A 252 0.34 -29.59 -0.11
CA VAL A 252 1.14 -28.96 -1.15
C VAL A 252 0.43 -27.73 -1.68
N ARG A 253 1.20 -26.66 -1.91
CA ARG A 253 0.74 -25.44 -2.55
C ARG A 253 1.63 -25.16 -3.76
N LEU A 254 1.00 -25.03 -4.91
CA LEU A 254 1.65 -24.84 -6.21
C LEU A 254 1.16 -23.57 -6.89
N LEU A 255 1.99 -23.03 -7.76
CA LEU A 255 1.62 -22.00 -8.74
C LEU A 255 1.68 -22.64 -10.14
N SER A 256 0.58 -22.63 -10.89
CA SER A 256 0.51 -23.22 -12.22
C SER A 256 -0.35 -22.40 -13.17
N GLY A 257 0.12 -22.25 -14.42
CA GLY A 257 -0.68 -21.71 -15.52
C GLY A 257 -1.74 -22.70 -16.03
N GLU A 258 -1.58 -23.99 -15.72
CA GLU A 258 -2.43 -25.07 -16.20
C GLU A 258 -2.87 -25.96 -15.01
N PRO A 259 -3.67 -25.45 -14.07
CA PRO A 259 -4.07 -26.21 -12.88
C PRO A 259 -4.83 -27.50 -13.24
N GLU A 260 -5.59 -27.49 -14.32
CA GLU A 260 -6.31 -28.65 -14.85
C GLU A 260 -5.33 -29.77 -15.25
N ARG A 261 -4.20 -29.40 -15.86
CA ARG A 261 -3.14 -30.36 -16.24
C ARG A 261 -2.41 -30.91 -15.04
N VAL A 262 -2.19 -30.09 -14.01
CA VAL A 262 -1.63 -30.56 -12.71
C VAL A 262 -2.53 -31.65 -12.14
N LEU A 263 -3.82 -31.40 -12.02
CA LEU A 263 -4.78 -32.36 -11.47
C LEU A 263 -4.88 -33.63 -12.32
N GLN A 264 -4.88 -33.49 -13.65
CA GLN A 264 -4.90 -34.62 -14.57
C GLN A 264 -3.71 -35.55 -14.33
N ILE A 265 -2.47 -35.02 -14.23
CA ILE A 265 -1.27 -35.81 -13.98
C ILE A 265 -1.36 -36.53 -12.63
N LEU A 266 -1.86 -35.88 -11.58
CA LEU A 266 -2.04 -36.50 -10.27
C LEU A 266 -3.02 -37.66 -10.32
N PHE A 267 -4.17 -37.49 -10.99
CA PHE A 267 -5.18 -38.57 -11.13
C PHE A 267 -4.69 -39.73 -11.99
N GLU A 268 -4.00 -39.45 -13.12
CA GLU A 268 -3.38 -40.48 -13.96
C GLU A 268 -2.34 -41.34 -13.20
N ARG A 269 -1.69 -40.76 -12.18
CA ARG A 269 -0.73 -41.47 -11.29
C ARG A 269 -1.41 -42.11 -10.09
N GLY A 270 -2.74 -42.11 -10.01
CA GLY A 270 -3.52 -42.70 -8.92
C GLY A 270 -3.42 -41.96 -7.58
N VAL A 271 -2.99 -40.70 -7.58
CA VAL A 271 -2.91 -39.90 -6.37
C VAL A 271 -4.29 -39.44 -5.95
N ARG A 272 -4.63 -39.67 -4.67
CA ARG A 272 -5.88 -39.15 -4.10
C ARG A 272 -5.64 -37.74 -3.62
N VAL A 273 -6.42 -36.80 -4.18
CA VAL A 273 -6.37 -35.36 -3.84
C VAL A 273 -7.53 -35.06 -2.90
N HIS A 274 -7.23 -34.35 -1.81
CA HIS A 274 -8.18 -33.89 -0.79
C HIS A 274 -8.03 -32.40 -0.59
N GLU A 275 -9.07 -31.72 -0.08
CA GLU A 275 -9.06 -30.29 0.25
C GLU A 275 -8.56 -29.42 -0.92
N LEU A 276 -8.96 -29.78 -2.13
CA LEU A 276 -8.55 -29.04 -3.32
C LEU A 276 -9.14 -27.62 -3.33
N GLU A 277 -8.24 -26.64 -3.46
CA GLU A 277 -8.57 -25.24 -3.66
C GLU A 277 -7.77 -24.71 -4.84
N VAL A 278 -8.47 -24.07 -5.80
CA VAL A 278 -7.84 -23.42 -6.95
C VAL A 278 -8.29 -21.97 -6.95
N VAL A 279 -7.36 -21.05 -6.68
CA VAL A 279 -7.61 -19.62 -6.62
C VAL A 279 -6.73 -18.87 -7.62
N GLY A 280 -7.21 -17.74 -8.11
CA GLY A 280 -6.39 -16.85 -8.93
C GLY A 280 -5.16 -16.38 -8.15
N ALA A 281 -4.14 -15.90 -8.87
CA ALA A 281 -2.97 -15.30 -8.25
C ALA A 281 -3.40 -14.17 -7.29
N ASP A 282 -2.74 -14.08 -6.15
CA ASP A 282 -2.90 -12.94 -5.26
C ASP A 282 -2.07 -11.75 -5.74
N LEU A 283 -2.19 -10.63 -5.03
CA LEU A 283 -1.47 -9.42 -5.41
C LEU A 283 0.04 -9.57 -5.20
N GLU A 284 0.47 -10.43 -4.27
CA GLU A 284 1.89 -10.70 -4.01
C GLU A 284 2.54 -11.42 -5.18
N GLU A 285 1.89 -12.47 -5.68
CA GLU A 285 2.35 -13.22 -6.85
C GLU A 285 2.41 -12.33 -8.09
N ALA A 286 1.39 -11.47 -8.26
CA ALA A 286 1.36 -10.51 -9.37
C ALA A 286 2.48 -9.47 -9.25
N PHE A 287 2.71 -8.95 -8.06
CA PHE A 287 3.77 -7.99 -7.80
C PHE A 287 5.17 -8.57 -8.06
N VAL A 288 5.45 -9.78 -7.54
CA VAL A 288 6.71 -10.48 -7.78
C VAL A 288 6.93 -10.73 -9.28
N SER A 289 5.90 -11.18 -10.00
CA SER A 289 6.00 -11.40 -11.45
C SER A 289 6.33 -10.11 -12.23
N LEU A 290 5.74 -8.98 -11.84
CA LEU A 290 5.97 -7.68 -12.50
C LEU A 290 7.38 -7.12 -12.23
N THR A 291 7.95 -7.37 -11.04
CA THR A 291 9.27 -6.85 -10.65
C THR A 291 10.41 -7.77 -11.05
N SER A 292 10.27 -9.11 -10.93
CA SER A 292 11.32 -10.09 -11.27
C SER A 292 11.61 -10.18 -12.77
N GLY A 293 10.64 -9.90 -13.63
CA GLY A 293 10.81 -9.96 -15.10
C GLY A 293 11.80 -8.95 -15.65
N ARG A 294 12.21 -7.94 -14.88
CA ARG A 294 13.19 -6.92 -15.29
C ARG A 294 14.61 -7.19 -14.78
N GLU A 295 14.77 -7.90 -13.68
CA GLU A 295 16.13 -8.30 -13.21
C GLU A 295 16.80 -9.27 -14.18
N ALA A 296 16.03 -10.06 -14.94
CA ALA A 296 16.55 -10.97 -15.97
C ALA A 296 16.89 -10.28 -17.30
N ALA A 297 16.53 -9.00 -17.47
CA ALA A 297 16.73 -8.23 -18.70
C ALA A 297 17.75 -7.09 -18.55
N SER A 298 18.42 -6.97 -17.39
CA SER A 298 19.48 -6.00 -17.09
C SER A 298 20.82 -6.70 -16.99
#